data_60cdb0d1c31b1917bd8d64663211a905
#
_entry.id   60cdb0d1c31b1917bd8d64663211a905
#
_cell.length_a   1.000
_cell.length_b   1.000
_cell.length_c   1.000
_cell.angle_alpha   90.00
_cell.angle_beta   90.00
_cell.angle_gamma   90.00
#
_symmetry.space_group_name_H-M   'P 1'
#
loop_
_entity.id
_entity.type
_entity.pdbx_description
1 polymer ?
#
loop_
_entity_poly.entity_id
_entity_poly.type
_entity_poly.pdbx_seq_one_letter_code
_entity_poly.pdbx_strand_id
1 'polypeptide(L)'
;MSHKYSVDEVFDMLGRDTLNQTSELIKSESIEVDGYLVYKDSWRYRTFYQKGLKCSCCNRVGTYFKLKADSKSLERAHFNLFSEDGILMTKDHIVPKSKGGPDCIDNFQTMCKECNEKKKDTMPEVIPDVPVNTRRKEIRATGFKNNEDIIEFFSVEDAVLYLLGEKIKIYNNKKLTPKGSASAATRTTLKLLASLNGTEPYCGYNWKRI
;
A
#
# COMPACT_ATOMS: atom_id res chain seq x y z
N MET A 1 -15.77 -21.80 -20.90
CA MET A 1 -15.61 -20.34 -20.73
C MET A 1 -15.88 -20.02 -19.27
N SER A 2 -15.04 -19.23 -18.58
CA SER A 2 -15.34 -18.82 -17.22
C SER A 2 -16.59 -17.92 -17.19
N HIS A 3 -17.50 -18.19 -16.27
CA HIS A 3 -18.73 -17.42 -16.10
C HIS A 3 -18.45 -15.92 -15.94
N LYS A 4 -19.28 -15.09 -16.58
CA LYS A 4 -19.25 -13.63 -16.42
C LYS A 4 -20.42 -13.23 -15.54
N TYR A 5 -20.15 -12.59 -14.42
CA TYR A 5 -21.14 -12.03 -13.52
C TYR A 5 -21.35 -10.56 -13.84
N SER A 6 -22.57 -10.10 -13.83
CA SER A 6 -22.85 -8.67 -13.95
C SER A 6 -22.36 -7.91 -12.70
N VAL A 7 -22.20 -6.61 -12.84
CA VAL A 7 -21.76 -5.75 -11.72
C VAL A 7 -22.78 -5.75 -10.59
N ASP A 8 -24.07 -5.60 -10.93
CA ASP A 8 -25.14 -5.56 -9.94
C ASP A 8 -25.28 -6.89 -9.21
N GLU A 9 -25.22 -8.03 -9.93
CA GLU A 9 -25.25 -9.35 -9.34
C GLU A 9 -24.15 -9.54 -8.29
N VAL A 10 -22.92 -9.14 -8.58
CA VAL A 10 -21.81 -9.26 -7.62
C VAL A 10 -21.99 -8.32 -6.44
N PHE A 11 -22.42 -7.08 -6.65
CA PHE A 11 -22.64 -6.14 -5.55
C PHE A 11 -23.79 -6.57 -4.63
N ASP A 12 -24.84 -7.20 -5.18
CA ASP A 12 -25.92 -7.76 -4.39
C ASP A 12 -25.46 -8.98 -3.58
N MET A 13 -24.70 -9.90 -4.19
CA MET A 13 -24.10 -11.05 -3.49
C MET A 13 -23.17 -10.63 -2.34
N LEU A 14 -22.36 -9.59 -2.54
CA LEU A 14 -21.43 -9.09 -1.53
C LEU A 14 -22.12 -8.27 -0.43
N GLY A 15 -23.30 -7.73 -0.70
CA GLY A 15 -24.08 -6.89 0.20
C GLY A 15 -23.73 -5.41 0.06
N ARG A 16 -24.63 -4.61 -0.50
CA ARG A 16 -24.42 -3.16 -0.76
C ARG A 16 -24.12 -2.38 0.52
N ASP A 17 -24.73 -2.74 1.64
CA ASP A 17 -24.49 -2.11 2.94
C ASP A 17 -23.04 -2.34 3.41
N THR A 18 -22.52 -3.56 3.24
CA THR A 18 -21.12 -3.90 3.52
C THR A 18 -20.17 -3.10 2.64
N LEU A 19 -20.49 -2.96 1.35
CA LEU A 19 -19.67 -2.25 0.39
C LEU A 19 -19.67 -0.73 0.61
N ASN A 20 -20.70 -0.19 1.26
CA ASN A 20 -20.81 1.25 1.55
C ASN A 20 -20.08 1.67 2.85
N GLN A 21 -19.54 0.75 3.61
CA GLN A 21 -18.80 1.06 4.83
C GLN A 21 -17.43 1.68 4.56
N THR A 22 -17.03 2.59 5.42
CA THR A 22 -15.70 3.25 5.40
C THR A 22 -14.77 2.76 6.52
N SER A 23 -15.34 2.05 7.52
CA SER A 23 -14.63 1.46 8.66
C SER A 23 -13.67 0.33 8.28
N GLU A 24 -13.02 -0.28 9.25
CA GLU A 24 -12.14 -1.45 9.03
C GLU A 24 -12.90 -2.61 8.36
N LEU A 25 -12.16 -3.42 7.58
CA LEU A 25 -12.74 -4.55 6.84
C LEU A 25 -13.28 -5.63 7.78
N ILE A 26 -14.49 -6.12 7.47
CA ILE A 26 -15.12 -7.26 8.15
C ILE A 26 -14.68 -8.54 7.43
N LYS A 27 -13.62 -9.18 7.93
CA LYS A 27 -13.03 -10.37 7.31
C LYS A 27 -13.71 -11.70 7.69
N SER A 28 -14.71 -11.67 8.54
CA SER A 28 -15.38 -12.88 9.04
C SER A 28 -16.50 -13.40 8.15
N GLU A 29 -17.04 -12.57 7.26
CA GLU A 29 -18.17 -12.93 6.42
C GLU A 29 -17.71 -13.39 5.02
N SER A 30 -18.17 -14.57 4.62
CA SER A 30 -17.96 -15.11 3.29
C SER A 30 -19.27 -15.70 2.74
N ILE A 31 -19.34 -15.77 1.42
CA ILE A 31 -20.41 -16.45 0.68
C ILE A 31 -19.80 -17.58 -0.14
N GLU A 32 -20.60 -18.57 -0.46
CA GLU A 32 -20.23 -19.62 -1.42
C GLU A 32 -20.68 -19.22 -2.83
N VAL A 33 -19.75 -19.26 -3.78
CA VAL A 33 -19.99 -18.98 -5.20
C VAL A 33 -19.25 -20.01 -6.03
N ASP A 34 -19.95 -20.76 -6.86
CA ASP A 34 -19.40 -21.82 -7.70
C ASP A 34 -18.50 -22.82 -6.93
N GLY A 35 -18.88 -23.15 -5.69
CA GLY A 35 -18.12 -24.05 -4.82
C GLY A 35 -16.89 -23.42 -4.13
N TYR A 36 -16.71 -22.12 -4.23
CA TYR A 36 -15.63 -21.38 -3.57
C TYR A 36 -16.16 -20.44 -2.50
N LEU A 37 -15.39 -20.28 -1.41
CA LEU A 37 -15.64 -19.25 -0.40
C LEU A 37 -15.07 -17.89 -0.86
N VAL A 38 -15.92 -16.89 -0.96
CA VAL A 38 -15.59 -15.52 -1.32
C VAL A 38 -15.84 -14.62 -0.12
N TYR A 39 -14.83 -13.87 0.33
CA TYR A 39 -15.05 -12.84 1.35
C TYR A 39 -15.93 -11.72 0.79
N LYS A 40 -16.98 -11.35 1.53
CA LYS A 40 -17.90 -10.28 1.13
C LYS A 40 -17.22 -8.91 1.12
N ASP A 41 -16.24 -8.72 2.00
CA ASP A 41 -15.65 -7.43 2.23
C ASP A 41 -14.17 -7.37 1.83
N SER A 42 -13.85 -6.36 1.03
CA SER A 42 -12.49 -6.02 0.66
C SER A 42 -12.39 -4.57 0.22
N TRP A 43 -11.23 -3.93 0.43
CA TRP A 43 -10.98 -2.59 -0.09
C TRP A 43 -11.17 -2.48 -1.61
N ARG A 44 -10.92 -3.54 -2.37
CA ARG A 44 -11.16 -3.58 -3.82
C ARG A 44 -12.63 -3.44 -4.16
N TYR A 45 -13.50 -4.23 -3.51
CA TYR A 45 -14.94 -4.19 -3.77
C TYR A 45 -15.55 -2.87 -3.34
N ARG A 46 -15.19 -2.38 -2.16
CA ARG A 46 -15.62 -1.07 -1.67
C ARG A 46 -15.18 0.06 -2.61
N THR A 47 -13.95 0.01 -3.13
CA THR A 47 -13.48 1.01 -4.10
C THR A 47 -14.33 0.99 -5.36
N PHE A 48 -14.58 -0.17 -5.95
CA PHE A 48 -15.39 -0.26 -7.14
C PHE A 48 -16.83 0.21 -6.91
N TYR A 49 -17.39 -0.09 -5.74
CA TYR A 49 -18.73 0.33 -5.38
C TYR A 49 -18.83 1.85 -5.12
N GLN A 50 -17.94 2.40 -4.28
CA GLN A 50 -18.04 3.79 -3.82
C GLN A 50 -17.38 4.80 -4.76
N LYS A 51 -16.28 4.44 -5.43
CA LYS A 51 -15.55 5.33 -6.35
C LYS A 51 -15.90 5.08 -7.82
N GLY A 52 -16.73 4.06 -8.08
CA GLY A 52 -17.19 3.70 -9.41
C GLY A 52 -16.22 2.81 -10.17
N LEU A 53 -16.67 2.37 -11.35
CA LEU A 53 -16.02 1.34 -12.17
C LEU A 53 -15.09 1.93 -13.24
N LYS A 54 -14.98 3.25 -13.32
CA LYS A 54 -14.26 3.98 -14.36
C LYS A 54 -12.80 4.19 -13.97
N CYS A 55 -11.87 3.87 -14.86
CA CYS A 55 -10.47 4.19 -14.67
C CYS A 55 -10.26 5.70 -14.53
N SER A 56 -9.63 6.12 -13.43
CA SER A 56 -9.36 7.55 -13.15
C SER A 56 -8.39 8.21 -14.15
N CYS A 57 -7.67 7.41 -14.95
CA CYS A 57 -6.69 7.91 -15.90
C CYS A 57 -7.23 7.91 -17.35
N CYS A 58 -7.63 6.74 -17.86
CA CYS A 58 -8.01 6.57 -19.28
C CYS A 58 -9.52 6.46 -19.53
N ASN A 59 -10.33 6.59 -18.48
CA ASN A 59 -11.78 6.48 -18.54
C ASN A 59 -12.34 5.09 -18.96
N ARG A 60 -11.53 4.04 -19.09
CA ARG A 60 -11.99 2.68 -19.33
C ARG A 60 -12.95 2.24 -18.22
N VAL A 61 -14.06 1.59 -18.57
CA VAL A 61 -15.10 1.20 -17.63
C VAL A 61 -15.05 -0.31 -17.40
N GLY A 62 -15.08 -0.73 -16.13
CA GLY A 62 -15.29 -2.13 -15.76
C GLY A 62 -16.75 -2.51 -15.95
N THR A 63 -17.03 -3.62 -16.63
CA THR A 63 -18.38 -3.99 -17.06
C THR A 63 -18.85 -5.34 -16.53
N TYR A 64 -17.93 -6.23 -16.18
CA TYR A 64 -18.28 -7.55 -15.64
C TYR A 64 -17.22 -8.08 -14.68
N PHE A 65 -17.63 -9.00 -13.83
CA PHE A 65 -16.75 -9.72 -12.95
C PHE A 65 -16.49 -11.15 -13.44
N LYS A 66 -15.33 -11.69 -13.08
CA LYS A 66 -15.02 -13.12 -13.13
C LYS A 66 -14.53 -13.59 -11.78
N LEU A 67 -14.96 -14.78 -11.38
CA LEU A 67 -14.44 -15.46 -10.22
C LEU A 67 -13.06 -16.03 -10.55
N LYS A 68 -12.10 -15.84 -9.65
CA LYS A 68 -10.74 -16.36 -9.78
C LYS A 68 -10.35 -17.06 -8.48
N ALA A 69 -10.04 -18.35 -8.58
CA ALA A 69 -9.52 -19.12 -7.45
C ALA A 69 -8.24 -18.51 -6.88
N ASP A 70 -8.09 -18.57 -5.57
CA ASP A 70 -6.88 -18.08 -4.90
C ASP A 70 -5.74 -19.09 -5.12
N SER A 71 -4.56 -18.61 -5.45
CA SER A 71 -3.38 -19.45 -5.65
C SER A 71 -2.87 -20.12 -4.37
N LYS A 72 -3.29 -19.63 -3.20
CA LYS A 72 -2.86 -20.12 -1.89
C LYS A 72 -3.89 -20.98 -1.16
N SER A 73 -5.10 -21.07 -1.67
CA SER A 73 -6.20 -21.86 -1.08
C SER A 73 -7.11 -22.38 -2.16
N LEU A 74 -7.24 -23.71 -2.22
CA LEU A 74 -8.12 -24.37 -3.19
C LEU A 74 -9.63 -24.13 -2.90
N GLU A 75 -9.97 -23.67 -1.71
CA GLU A 75 -11.33 -23.44 -1.28
C GLU A 75 -11.80 -21.99 -1.44
N ARG A 76 -10.89 -21.07 -1.77
CA ARG A 76 -11.16 -19.64 -1.82
C ARG A 76 -11.05 -19.08 -3.22
N ALA A 77 -11.88 -18.08 -3.46
CA ALA A 77 -11.85 -17.31 -4.69
C ALA A 77 -12.14 -15.83 -4.41
N HIS A 78 -11.94 -15.01 -5.41
CA HIS A 78 -12.28 -13.60 -5.37
C HIS A 78 -12.77 -13.12 -6.74
N PHE A 79 -13.63 -12.12 -6.74
CA PHE A 79 -14.10 -11.48 -7.96
C PHE A 79 -13.07 -10.49 -8.49
N ASN A 80 -12.78 -10.56 -9.77
CA ASN A 80 -12.00 -9.59 -10.52
C ASN A 80 -12.89 -8.86 -11.52
N LEU A 81 -12.84 -7.54 -11.50
CA LEU A 81 -13.57 -6.68 -12.43
C LEU A 81 -12.78 -6.53 -13.73
N PHE A 82 -13.46 -6.65 -14.84
CA PHE A 82 -12.90 -6.49 -16.19
C PHE A 82 -13.72 -5.48 -16.99
N SER A 83 -13.04 -4.79 -17.89
CA SER A 83 -13.67 -3.99 -18.94
C SER A 83 -14.17 -4.87 -20.08
N GLU A 84 -14.97 -4.32 -21.01
CA GLU A 84 -15.55 -5.07 -22.13
C GLU A 84 -14.46 -5.68 -23.02
N ASP A 85 -13.35 -5.01 -23.22
CA ASP A 85 -12.17 -5.48 -23.94
C ASP A 85 -11.26 -6.43 -23.11
N GLY A 86 -11.71 -6.86 -21.94
CA GLY A 86 -11.05 -7.88 -21.12
C GLY A 86 -9.86 -7.38 -20.29
N ILE A 87 -9.67 -6.08 -20.13
CA ILE A 87 -8.61 -5.52 -19.29
C ILE A 87 -9.04 -5.52 -17.82
N LEU A 88 -8.16 -6.02 -16.96
CA LEU A 88 -8.39 -6.06 -15.52
C LEU A 88 -8.46 -4.64 -14.92
N MET A 89 -9.50 -4.40 -14.13
CA MET A 89 -9.62 -3.21 -13.29
C MET A 89 -9.05 -3.48 -11.90
N THR A 90 -8.36 -2.51 -11.35
CA THR A 90 -7.64 -2.63 -10.07
C THR A 90 -8.04 -1.52 -9.12
N LYS A 91 -7.93 -1.80 -7.81
CA LYS A 91 -7.88 -0.76 -6.78
C LYS A 91 -6.45 -0.21 -6.72
N ASP A 92 -6.29 1.07 -6.81
CA ASP A 92 -5.02 1.77 -6.68
C ASP A 92 -5.07 2.80 -5.55
N HIS A 93 -3.90 3.12 -4.97
CA HIS A 93 -3.77 4.21 -4.01
C HIS A 93 -3.50 5.53 -4.73
N ILE A 94 -4.30 6.57 -4.47
CA ILE A 94 -4.08 7.91 -5.02
C ILE A 94 -2.71 8.42 -4.58
N VAL A 95 -2.49 8.50 -3.26
CA VAL A 95 -1.15 8.66 -2.66
C VAL A 95 -0.56 7.27 -2.47
N PRO A 96 0.54 6.92 -3.12
CA PRO A 96 1.12 5.59 -3.05
C PRO A 96 1.44 5.14 -1.62
N LYS A 97 1.28 3.86 -1.34
CA LYS A 97 1.60 3.28 -0.02
C LYS A 97 3.07 3.48 0.35
N SER A 98 3.97 3.43 -0.63
CA SER A 98 5.41 3.72 -0.47
C SER A 98 5.69 5.17 -0.04
N LYS A 99 4.76 6.08 -0.32
CA LYS A 99 4.82 7.50 0.05
C LYS A 99 3.96 7.85 1.28
N GLY A 100 3.57 6.84 2.07
CA GLY A 100 2.78 7.06 3.28
C GLY A 100 1.27 7.08 3.09
N GLY A 101 0.77 6.82 1.87
CA GLY A 101 -0.67 6.79 1.59
C GLY A 101 -1.41 5.75 2.45
N PRO A 102 -2.49 6.16 3.14
CA PRO A 102 -3.25 5.28 4.04
C PRO A 102 -4.08 4.25 3.27
N ASP A 103 -4.38 3.13 3.94
CA ASP A 103 -5.39 2.17 3.48
C ASP A 103 -6.79 2.66 3.92
N CYS A 104 -7.36 3.62 3.20
CA CYS A 104 -8.72 4.13 3.42
C CYS A 104 -9.40 4.42 2.09
N ILE A 105 -10.74 4.45 2.11
CA ILE A 105 -11.54 4.63 0.88
C ILE A 105 -11.23 5.95 0.16
N ASP A 106 -10.89 7.01 0.90
CA ASP A 106 -10.61 8.32 0.32
C ASP A 106 -9.26 8.38 -0.38
N ASN A 107 -8.37 7.45 -0.06
CA ASN A 107 -7.10 7.27 -0.75
C ASN A 107 -7.14 6.21 -1.86
N PHE A 108 -8.31 5.65 -2.17
CA PHE A 108 -8.43 4.65 -3.22
C PHE A 108 -9.14 5.18 -4.46
N GLN A 109 -8.75 4.66 -5.60
CA GLN A 109 -9.34 4.94 -6.91
C GLN A 109 -9.39 3.67 -7.75
N THR A 110 -10.32 3.66 -8.72
CA THR A 110 -10.38 2.60 -9.73
C THR A 110 -9.42 2.94 -10.87
N MET A 111 -8.53 2.03 -11.20
CA MET A 111 -7.63 2.14 -12.36
C MET A 111 -7.62 0.83 -13.14
N CYS A 112 -7.50 0.91 -14.47
CA CYS A 112 -7.17 -0.29 -15.24
C CYS A 112 -5.71 -0.71 -14.98
N LYS A 113 -5.42 -1.99 -15.15
CA LYS A 113 -4.08 -2.55 -14.91
C LYS A 113 -2.98 -1.78 -15.63
N GLU A 114 -3.19 -1.44 -16.90
CA GLU A 114 -2.21 -0.72 -17.71
C GLU A 114 -1.86 0.68 -17.16
N CYS A 115 -2.88 1.43 -16.74
CA CYS A 115 -2.67 2.76 -16.15
C CYS A 115 -2.04 2.66 -14.76
N ASN A 116 -2.43 1.67 -13.96
CA ASN A 116 -1.84 1.43 -12.65
C ASN A 116 -0.35 1.06 -12.76
N GLU A 117 0.02 0.19 -13.69
CA GLU A 117 1.41 -0.19 -13.96
C GLU A 117 2.26 1.01 -14.47
N LYS A 118 1.66 1.94 -15.22
CA LYS A 118 2.33 3.19 -15.64
C LYS A 118 2.50 4.17 -14.49
N LYS A 119 1.47 4.33 -13.65
CA LYS A 119 1.49 5.23 -12.49
C LYS A 119 2.54 4.82 -11.46
N LYS A 120 2.66 3.53 -11.15
CA LYS A 120 3.56 3.01 -10.10
C LYS A 120 3.39 3.76 -8.77
N ASP A 121 4.47 4.38 -8.28
CA ASP A 121 4.54 5.16 -7.06
C ASP A 121 4.60 6.69 -7.31
N THR A 122 4.15 7.14 -8.49
CA THR A 122 4.08 8.56 -8.81
C THR A 122 3.01 9.24 -7.94
N MET A 123 3.40 10.37 -7.34
CA MET A 123 2.49 11.21 -6.57
C MET A 123 1.51 11.93 -7.50
N PRO A 124 0.25 12.13 -7.09
CA PRO A 124 -0.69 12.97 -7.82
C PRO A 124 -0.24 14.44 -7.76
N GLU A 125 -0.61 15.24 -8.76
CA GLU A 125 -0.35 16.70 -8.77
C GLU A 125 -1.10 17.39 -7.62
N VAL A 126 -2.33 16.94 -7.33
CA VAL A 126 -3.13 17.41 -6.20
C VAL A 126 -3.27 16.26 -5.20
N ILE A 127 -2.71 16.45 -4.03
CA ILE A 127 -2.84 15.49 -2.94
C ILE A 127 -4.24 15.61 -2.36
N PRO A 128 -5.07 14.54 -2.36
CA PRO A 128 -6.37 14.58 -1.72
C PRO A 128 -6.20 14.81 -0.21
N ASP A 129 -7.19 15.47 0.39
CA ASP A 129 -7.28 15.57 1.85
C ASP A 129 -7.67 14.19 2.41
N VAL A 130 -6.68 13.34 2.56
CA VAL A 130 -6.85 12.00 3.13
C VAL A 130 -6.38 12.04 4.57
N PRO A 131 -7.12 11.42 5.50
CA PRO A 131 -6.67 11.33 6.88
C PRO A 131 -5.32 10.60 6.89
N VAL A 132 -4.29 11.34 7.25
CA VAL A 132 -2.96 10.77 7.45
C VAL A 132 -3.13 9.68 8.50
N ASN A 133 -2.83 8.44 8.13
CA ASN A 133 -2.91 7.34 9.08
C ASN A 133 -1.79 7.53 10.11
N THR A 134 -2.10 8.26 11.17
CA THR A 134 -1.23 8.54 12.32
C THR A 134 -0.77 7.25 13.04
N ARG A 135 -1.27 6.06 12.65
CA ARG A 135 -0.73 4.77 13.10
C ARG A 135 0.64 4.42 12.47
N ARG A 136 1.01 4.95 11.31
CA ARG A 136 2.43 5.17 11.04
C ARG A 136 2.81 6.37 11.88
N LYS A 137 3.25 6.09 13.12
CA LYS A 137 3.88 7.09 13.97
C LYS A 137 4.83 7.85 13.07
N GLU A 138 4.59 9.15 12.87
CA GLU A 138 5.60 10.04 12.32
C GLU A 138 6.78 9.94 13.26
N ILE A 139 7.68 9.04 12.94
CA ILE A 139 8.95 8.99 13.62
C ILE A 139 9.79 10.00 12.86
N ARG A 140 9.61 11.27 13.18
CA ARG A 140 10.62 12.26 12.84
C ARG A 140 11.85 11.86 13.61
N ALA A 141 12.82 11.29 12.94
CA ALA A 141 14.12 11.05 13.50
C ALA A 141 14.94 12.31 13.29
N THR A 142 15.25 13.01 14.37
CA THR A 142 16.18 14.13 14.33
C THR A 142 17.55 13.62 14.74
N GLY A 143 18.53 13.72 13.85
CA GLY A 143 19.92 13.38 14.13
C GLY A 143 20.70 14.64 14.51
N PHE A 144 21.37 14.66 15.65
CA PHE A 144 22.25 15.73 16.09
C PHE A 144 23.70 15.28 15.99
N LYS A 145 24.47 15.95 15.17
CA LYS A 145 25.92 15.82 15.14
C LYS A 145 26.52 17.14 15.61
N ASN A 146 27.17 17.12 16.77
CA ASN A 146 27.87 18.27 17.36
C ASN A 146 27.04 19.57 17.53
N ASN A 147 25.78 19.48 17.94
CA ASN A 147 24.85 20.59 18.19
C ASN A 147 24.55 21.52 16.98
N GLU A 148 25.12 21.31 15.81
CA GLU A 148 25.01 22.24 14.69
C GLU A 148 24.31 21.65 13.46
N ASP A 149 24.37 20.33 13.25
CA ASP A 149 23.74 19.68 12.10
C ASP A 149 22.45 18.94 12.52
N ILE A 150 21.32 19.60 12.37
CA ILE A 150 20.00 18.97 12.56
C ILE A 150 19.55 18.40 11.21
N ILE A 151 19.43 17.08 11.11
CA ILE A 151 18.88 16.41 9.95
C ILE A 151 17.54 15.81 10.35
N GLU A 152 16.46 16.26 9.73
CA GLU A 152 15.11 15.75 9.95
C GLU A 152 14.74 14.75 8.86
N PHE A 153 14.14 13.65 9.25
CA PHE A 153 13.61 12.61 8.36
C PHE A 153 12.12 12.40 8.60
N PHE A 154 11.36 12.23 7.54
CA PHE A 154 9.93 11.98 7.61
C PHE A 154 9.59 10.54 8.04
N SER A 155 10.54 9.63 7.93
CA SER A 155 10.35 8.22 8.32
C SER A 155 11.66 7.59 8.80
N VAL A 156 11.54 6.49 9.57
CA VAL A 156 12.70 5.66 9.97
C VAL A 156 13.38 5.07 8.75
N GLU A 157 12.61 4.70 7.72
CA GLU A 157 13.13 4.19 6.45
C GLU A 157 14.03 5.20 5.75
N ASP A 158 13.64 6.48 5.70
CA ASP A 158 14.47 7.54 5.10
C ASP A 158 15.77 7.75 5.90
N ALA A 159 15.68 7.75 7.22
CA ALA A 159 16.86 7.82 8.09
C ALA A 159 17.79 6.60 7.89
N VAL A 160 17.22 5.41 7.75
CA VAL A 160 17.98 4.17 7.48
C VAL A 160 18.69 4.25 6.12
N LEU A 161 18.01 4.69 5.08
CA LEU A 161 18.59 4.85 3.74
C LEU A 161 19.72 5.87 3.74
N TYR A 162 19.53 7.01 4.42
CA TYR A 162 20.59 8.00 4.60
C TYR A 162 21.81 7.42 5.31
N LEU A 163 21.63 6.76 6.45
CA LEU A 163 22.70 6.13 7.21
C LEU A 163 23.42 5.01 6.44
N LEU A 164 22.69 4.26 5.62
CA LEU A 164 23.28 3.27 4.73
C LEU A 164 24.11 3.94 3.63
N GLY A 165 23.65 5.05 3.08
CA GLY A 165 24.36 5.87 2.10
C GLY A 165 25.66 6.44 2.69
N GLU A 166 25.63 6.98 3.90
CA GLU A 166 26.81 7.46 4.61
C GLU A 166 27.81 6.34 4.94
N LYS A 167 27.31 5.16 5.36
CA LYS A 167 28.19 3.99 5.58
C LYS A 167 28.84 3.47 4.31
N ILE A 168 28.14 3.52 3.18
CA ILE A 168 28.71 3.15 1.87
C ILE A 168 29.83 4.13 1.50
N LYS A 169 29.70 5.41 1.81
CA LYS A 169 30.77 6.40 1.62
C LYS A 169 31.97 6.18 2.56
N ILE A 170 31.71 5.73 3.79
CA ILE A 170 32.76 5.54 4.82
C ILE A 170 33.50 4.21 4.63
N TYR A 171 32.84 3.15 4.15
CA TYR A 171 33.38 1.78 4.10
C TYR A 171 34.01 1.36 2.76
N ASN A 172 34.44 2.26 1.95
CA ASN A 172 35.10 1.99 0.67
C ASN A 172 34.22 1.69 -0.52
N ASN A 173 34.46 2.40 -1.58
CA ASN A 173 34.36 2.14 -3.02
C ASN A 173 33.98 0.74 -3.53
N LYS A 174 33.49 -0.19 -2.70
CA LYS A 174 32.90 -1.48 -3.10
C LYS A 174 31.38 -1.39 -3.02
N LYS A 175 30.75 -1.34 -4.18
CA LYS A 175 29.29 -1.49 -4.34
C LYS A 175 28.80 -2.70 -3.57
N LEU A 176 27.95 -2.50 -2.56
CA LEU A 176 27.21 -3.57 -1.91
C LEU A 176 26.27 -4.22 -2.92
N THR A 177 26.35 -5.53 -3.08
CA THR A 177 25.41 -6.28 -3.90
C THR A 177 24.03 -6.33 -3.25
N PRO A 178 22.92 -6.45 -4.01
CA PRO A 178 21.54 -6.41 -3.48
C PRO A 178 21.23 -7.41 -2.36
N LYS A 179 21.93 -8.54 -2.29
CA LYS A 179 21.78 -9.56 -1.23
C LYS A 179 22.35 -9.13 0.13
N GLY A 180 23.33 -8.24 0.17
CA GLY A 180 23.87 -7.71 1.42
C GLY A 180 23.07 -6.55 2.00
N SER A 181 22.27 -5.88 1.19
CA SER A 181 21.54 -4.67 1.59
C SER A 181 20.38 -4.92 2.55
N ALA A 182 19.60 -6.01 2.38
CA ALA A 182 18.44 -6.30 3.21
C ALA A 182 18.82 -6.59 4.67
N SER A 183 19.84 -7.42 4.92
CA SER A 183 20.28 -7.74 6.29
C SER A 183 21.01 -6.55 6.96
N ALA A 184 21.68 -5.70 6.17
CA ALA A 184 22.30 -4.48 6.66
C ALA A 184 21.22 -3.43 7.02
N ALA A 185 20.18 -3.27 6.18
CA ALA A 185 19.05 -2.40 6.45
C ALA A 185 18.32 -2.81 7.73
N THR A 186 18.00 -4.10 7.92
CA THR A 186 17.35 -4.61 9.13
C THR A 186 18.16 -4.32 10.40
N ARG A 187 19.47 -4.58 10.37
CA ARG A 187 20.36 -4.28 11.52
C ARG A 187 20.47 -2.78 11.80
N THR A 188 20.51 -1.95 10.77
CA THR A 188 20.54 -0.50 10.90
C THR A 188 19.22 0.01 11.48
N THR A 189 18.08 -0.51 11.01
CA THR A 189 16.76 -0.19 11.56
C THR A 189 16.66 -0.54 13.04
N LEU A 190 17.08 -1.74 13.46
CA LEU A 190 17.03 -2.15 14.86
C LEU A 190 17.90 -1.27 15.76
N LYS A 191 19.12 -0.91 15.31
CA LYS A 191 20.02 -0.03 16.06
C LYS A 191 19.50 1.40 16.13
N LEU A 192 18.94 1.92 15.05
CA LEU A 192 18.29 3.24 15.03
C LEU A 192 17.09 3.27 15.98
N LEU A 193 16.24 2.24 15.98
CA LEU A 193 15.10 2.12 16.89
C LEU A 193 15.56 2.07 18.36
N ALA A 194 16.64 1.37 18.67
CA ALA A 194 17.21 1.34 20.02
C ALA A 194 17.73 2.75 20.43
N SER A 195 18.40 3.45 19.53
CA SER A 195 18.89 4.81 19.77
C SER A 195 17.73 5.81 19.96
N LEU A 196 16.66 5.69 19.19
CA LEU A 196 15.44 6.49 19.33
C LEU A 196 14.73 6.29 20.69
N ASN A 197 14.97 5.18 21.36
CA ASN A 197 14.48 4.92 22.72
C ASN A 197 15.42 5.47 23.82
N GLY A 198 16.45 6.23 23.47
CA GLY A 198 17.27 6.99 24.39
C GLY A 198 18.44 6.24 24.99
N THR A 199 18.89 5.13 24.41
CA THR A 199 19.92 4.30 25.03
C THR A 199 21.35 4.63 24.57
N GLU A 200 21.60 4.95 23.29
CA GLU A 200 22.97 5.26 22.82
C GLU A 200 22.98 6.02 21.50
N PRO A 201 24.01 6.86 21.21
CA PRO A 201 24.21 7.46 19.90
C PRO A 201 24.43 6.39 18.83
N TYR A 202 23.88 6.60 17.63
CA TYR A 202 24.09 5.70 16.50
C TYR A 202 24.63 6.45 15.28
N CYS A 203 25.71 5.98 14.72
CA CYS A 203 26.42 6.62 13.59
C CYS A 203 26.84 8.08 13.84
N GLY A 204 27.18 8.43 15.10
CA GLY A 204 27.60 9.77 15.49
C GLY A 204 26.45 10.77 15.66
N TYR A 205 25.20 10.31 15.60
CA TYR A 205 24.00 11.12 15.81
C TYR A 205 23.27 10.69 17.08
N ASN A 206 22.77 11.66 17.82
CA ASN A 206 21.76 11.47 18.85
C ASN A 206 20.38 11.52 18.19
N TRP A 207 19.58 10.49 18.36
CA TRP A 207 18.29 10.35 17.70
C TRP A 207 17.15 10.62 18.68
N LYS A 208 16.19 11.41 18.26
CA LYS A 208 14.99 11.71 19.04
C LYS A 208 13.73 11.52 18.22
N ARG A 209 12.71 10.94 18.82
CA ARG A 209 11.34 10.99 18.31
C ARG A 209 10.76 12.37 18.58
N ILE A 210 10.13 12.94 17.59
CA ILE A 210 9.33 14.16 17.72
C ILE A 210 7.88 13.77 17.61
#